data_a60827d0c98bf6c0002f8431bc7dee2f
#
_entry.id   a60827d0c98bf6c0002f8431bc7dee2f
#
_cell.length_a   1.000
_cell.length_b   1.000
_cell.length_c   1.000
_cell.angle_alpha   90.00
_cell.angle_beta   90.00
_cell.angle_gamma   90.00
#
_symmetry.space_group_name_H-M   'P 1'
#
loop_
_entity.id
_entity.type
_entity.pdbx_description
1 polymer ?
#
loop_
_entity_poly.entity_id
_entity_poly.type
_entity_poly.pdbx_seq_one_letter_code
_entity_poly.pdbx_strand_id
1 'polypeptide(L)'
;MPEAMIVQAVRTPIGRHNGVLRDVRPDDLAALVVREVVRRARVEPSMVEEVYMGCANQAGEDNRNVARMAALLADFPVSVAGLTFNRLCSSGLAAINAAARAIKCGEGDVFVAGGVESMTRAPYAVPKNPDGRMGHLTAWDTTLGWRFPNPKIQEMHGNESMGETAENLRMIGPKITREEQD
;
A
#
# COMPACT_ATOMS: atom_id res chain seq x y z
N MET A 1 22.39 11.95 -16.64
CA MET A 1 21.05 11.87 -16.01
C MET A 1 21.26 12.21 -14.54
N PRO A 2 20.39 12.98 -13.91
CA PRO A 2 20.51 13.27 -12.49
C PRO A 2 20.45 11.97 -11.68
N GLU A 3 21.12 11.95 -10.54
CA GLU A 3 21.12 10.82 -9.62
C GLU A 3 20.05 11.03 -8.56
N ALA A 4 19.24 9.99 -8.32
CA ALA A 4 18.20 10.03 -7.29
C ALA A 4 18.81 9.58 -5.95
N MET A 5 18.74 10.44 -4.94
CA MET A 5 19.29 10.21 -3.62
C MET A 5 18.17 10.07 -2.58
N ILE A 6 18.34 9.13 -1.65
CA ILE A 6 17.47 9.06 -0.47
C ILE A 6 18.05 9.96 0.60
N VAL A 7 17.35 11.04 0.92
CA VAL A 7 17.79 12.07 1.88
C VAL A 7 17.37 11.71 3.31
N GLN A 8 16.19 11.15 3.48
CA GLN A 8 15.65 10.80 4.79
C GLN A 8 14.69 9.62 4.68
N ALA A 9 14.55 8.86 5.77
CA ALA A 9 13.61 7.77 5.89
C ALA A 9 13.01 7.71 7.30
N VAL A 10 11.70 7.44 7.37
CA VAL A 10 10.98 7.25 8.63
C VAL A 10 9.97 6.13 8.49
N ARG A 11 9.59 5.52 9.60
CA ARG A 11 8.48 4.57 9.68
C ARG A 11 7.81 4.63 11.04
N THR A 12 6.58 4.19 11.09
CA THR A 12 5.90 3.86 12.36
C THR A 12 6.34 2.47 12.85
N PRO A 13 6.07 2.12 14.10
CA PRO A 13 6.06 0.72 14.50
C PRO A 13 5.11 -0.09 13.62
N ILE A 14 5.42 -1.36 13.39
CA ILE A 14 4.50 -2.29 12.72
C ILE A 14 3.51 -2.78 13.77
N GLY A 15 2.24 -2.44 13.60
CA GLY A 15 1.15 -2.90 14.45
C GLY A 15 0.73 -4.32 14.13
N ARG A 16 0.46 -5.10 15.17
CA ARG A 16 -0.24 -6.40 15.01
C ARG A 16 -1.68 -6.16 14.58
N HIS A 17 -2.25 -7.07 13.79
CA HIS A 17 -3.69 -7.06 13.48
C HIS A 17 -4.52 -6.96 14.76
N ASN A 18 -5.50 -6.06 14.79
CA ASN A 18 -6.28 -5.70 15.98
C ASN A 18 -5.45 -5.25 17.21
N GLY A 19 -4.21 -4.80 16.97
CA GLY A 19 -3.30 -4.33 18.02
C GLY A 19 -3.41 -2.83 18.31
N VAL A 20 -2.29 -2.25 18.76
CA VAL A 20 -2.24 -0.86 19.26
C VAL A 20 -2.58 0.21 18.23
N LEU A 21 -2.49 -0.10 16.95
CA LEU A 21 -2.83 0.82 15.84
C LEU A 21 -4.25 0.62 15.29
N ARG A 22 -5.06 -0.25 15.89
CA ARG A 22 -6.40 -0.58 15.40
C ARG A 22 -7.33 0.62 15.24
N ASP A 23 -7.18 1.62 16.11
CA ASP A 23 -8.03 2.79 16.16
C ASP A 23 -7.46 3.96 15.33
N VAL A 24 -6.31 3.75 14.67
CA VAL A 24 -5.66 4.74 13.80
C VAL A 24 -6.06 4.51 12.36
N ARG A 25 -6.59 5.53 11.71
CA ARG A 25 -6.95 5.50 10.29
C ARG A 25 -5.70 5.40 9.41
N PRO A 26 -5.74 4.66 8.28
CA PRO A 26 -4.58 4.55 7.37
C PRO A 26 -4.15 5.89 6.77
N ASP A 27 -5.08 6.77 6.45
CA ASP A 27 -4.78 8.10 5.92
C ASP A 27 -4.08 9.00 6.94
N ASP A 28 -4.49 8.98 8.22
CA ASP A 28 -3.82 9.68 9.31
C ASP A 28 -2.42 9.10 9.59
N LEU A 29 -2.30 7.78 9.55
CA LEU A 29 -1.02 7.09 9.73
C LEU A 29 -0.03 7.46 8.62
N ALA A 30 -0.50 7.53 7.37
CA ALA A 30 0.29 7.98 6.24
C ALA A 30 0.69 9.46 6.38
N ALA A 31 -0.23 10.33 6.76
CA ALA A 31 0.04 11.75 6.97
C ALA A 31 1.10 11.99 8.04
N LEU A 32 1.08 11.20 9.11
CA LEU A 32 2.08 11.29 10.19
C LEU A 32 3.51 11.08 9.64
N VAL A 33 3.73 10.03 8.85
CA VAL A 33 5.07 9.74 8.31
C VAL A 33 5.47 10.70 7.19
N VAL A 34 4.53 11.14 6.36
CA VAL A 34 4.75 12.14 5.31
C VAL A 34 5.20 13.48 5.92
N ARG A 35 4.51 13.95 6.94
CA ARG A 35 4.88 15.17 7.68
C ARG A 35 6.26 15.02 8.33
N GLU A 36 6.48 13.91 9.02
CA GLU A 36 7.70 13.70 9.79
C GLU A 36 8.95 13.53 8.91
N VAL A 37 8.84 12.85 7.76
CA VAL A 37 9.99 12.67 6.85
C VAL A 37 10.43 14.01 6.28
N VAL A 38 9.51 14.87 5.86
CA VAL A 38 9.81 16.20 5.31
C VAL A 38 10.39 17.12 6.39
N ARG A 39 9.83 17.10 7.59
CA ARG A 39 10.36 17.84 8.74
C ARG A 39 11.80 17.45 9.07
N ARG A 40 12.13 16.13 9.09
CA ARG A 40 13.49 15.65 9.34
C ARG A 40 14.45 15.96 8.20
N ALA A 41 13.97 15.90 6.97
CA ALA A 41 14.73 16.28 5.80
C ALA A 41 15.02 17.79 5.74
N ARG A 42 14.32 18.61 6.53
CA ARG A 42 14.36 20.08 6.52
C ARG A 42 14.03 20.66 5.14
N VAL A 43 13.08 20.03 4.47
CA VAL A 43 12.55 20.46 3.18
C VAL A 43 11.24 21.23 3.43
N GLU A 44 11.06 22.34 2.73
CA GLU A 44 9.78 23.04 2.75
C GLU A 44 8.72 22.21 2.00
N PRO A 45 7.52 21.99 2.57
CA PRO A 45 6.49 21.19 1.92
C PRO A 45 6.13 21.65 0.50
N SER A 46 6.26 22.93 0.20
CA SER A 46 6.01 23.49 -1.15
C SER A 46 7.06 23.09 -2.20
N MET A 47 8.19 22.57 -1.78
CA MET A 47 9.23 22.04 -2.67
C MET A 47 8.97 20.60 -3.12
N VAL A 48 8.02 19.93 -2.48
CA VAL A 48 7.65 18.55 -2.85
C VAL A 48 6.76 18.58 -4.09
N GLU A 49 7.24 17.96 -5.15
CA GLU A 49 6.49 17.87 -6.42
C GLU A 49 5.27 16.97 -6.26
N GLU A 50 5.49 15.79 -5.72
CA GLU A 50 4.43 14.80 -5.56
C GLU A 50 4.72 13.82 -4.41
N VAL A 51 3.66 13.35 -3.78
CA VAL A 51 3.70 12.27 -2.79
C VAL A 51 3.29 10.96 -3.46
N TYR A 52 4.18 9.98 -3.45
CA TYR A 52 3.95 8.64 -3.99
C TYR A 52 3.77 7.63 -2.86
N MET A 53 2.60 7.00 -2.77
CA MET A 53 2.34 6.00 -1.73
C MET A 53 1.91 4.67 -2.33
N GLY A 54 2.46 3.58 -1.81
CA GLY A 54 1.96 2.24 -2.06
C GLY A 54 0.82 1.90 -1.10
N CYS A 55 -0.27 1.37 -1.65
CA CYS A 55 -1.37 0.84 -0.87
C CYS A 55 -2.11 -0.22 -1.70
N ALA A 56 -2.24 -1.43 -1.18
CA ALA A 56 -2.87 -2.52 -1.91
C ALA A 56 -4.40 -2.47 -1.82
N ASN A 57 -4.95 -2.11 -0.66
CA ASN A 57 -6.38 -2.01 -0.43
C ASN A 57 -6.80 -0.55 -0.29
N GLN A 58 -7.36 0.01 -1.37
CA GLN A 58 -7.71 1.43 -1.46
C GLN A 58 -9.23 1.69 -1.40
N ALA A 59 -10.01 0.72 -0.94
CA ALA A 59 -11.47 0.79 -0.95
C ALA A 59 -12.08 1.33 0.35
N GLY A 60 -11.29 1.47 1.40
CA GLY A 60 -11.73 1.92 2.72
C GLY A 60 -11.35 3.39 3.01
N GLU A 61 -10.86 3.61 4.21
CA GLU A 61 -10.46 4.93 4.72
C GLU A 61 -9.21 5.52 4.04
N ASP A 62 -8.48 4.72 3.28
CA ASP A 62 -7.43 5.11 2.33
C ASP A 62 -7.97 5.87 1.10
N ASN A 63 -9.31 5.82 0.89
CA ASN A 63 -10.07 6.70 0.01
C ASN A 63 -9.58 6.75 -1.44
N ARG A 64 -9.19 5.62 -2.00
CA ARG A 64 -8.76 5.41 -3.40
C ARG A 64 -7.44 6.09 -3.80
N ASN A 65 -7.02 7.12 -3.08
CA ASN A 65 -5.73 7.81 -3.29
C ASN A 65 -5.19 8.30 -1.94
N VAL A 66 -4.64 7.36 -1.17
CA VAL A 66 -4.12 7.66 0.16
C VAL A 66 -2.94 8.64 0.13
N ALA A 67 -2.17 8.68 -0.97
CA ALA A 67 -1.10 9.64 -1.13
C ALA A 67 -1.61 11.08 -1.11
N ARG A 68 -2.70 11.35 -1.83
CA ARG A 68 -3.32 12.68 -1.82
C ARG A 68 -3.94 13.01 -0.48
N MET A 69 -4.60 12.04 0.16
CA MET A 69 -5.15 12.25 1.50
C MET A 69 -4.04 12.56 2.50
N ALA A 70 -2.95 11.81 2.47
CA ALA A 70 -1.81 12.01 3.35
C ALA A 70 -1.16 13.39 3.16
N ALA A 71 -0.98 13.84 1.92
CA ALA A 71 -0.42 15.16 1.63
C ALA A 71 -1.29 16.28 2.23
N LEU A 72 -2.61 16.22 2.03
CA LEU A 72 -3.54 17.21 2.57
C LEU A 72 -3.61 17.18 4.10
N LEU A 73 -3.67 15.99 4.70
CA LEU A 73 -3.68 15.82 6.16
C LEU A 73 -2.32 16.18 6.80
N ALA A 74 -1.24 16.15 6.03
CA ALA A 74 0.08 16.60 6.46
C ALA A 74 0.26 18.13 6.34
N ASP A 75 -0.78 18.87 5.97
CA ASP A 75 -0.80 20.30 5.75
C ASP A 75 0.11 20.77 4.59
N PHE A 76 0.30 19.91 3.59
CA PHE A 76 1.02 20.31 2.38
C PHE A 76 0.16 21.25 1.52
N PRO A 77 0.78 22.14 0.74
CA PRO A 77 0.06 22.98 -0.20
C PRO A 77 -0.80 22.14 -1.16
N VAL A 78 -1.97 22.67 -1.54
CA VAL A 78 -2.89 21.98 -2.46
C VAL A 78 -2.28 21.72 -3.85
N SER A 79 -1.20 22.41 -4.19
CA SER A 79 -0.44 22.22 -5.41
C SER A 79 0.36 20.90 -5.43
N VAL A 80 0.71 20.37 -4.24
CA VAL A 80 1.44 19.10 -4.14
C VAL A 80 0.53 17.96 -4.55
N ALA A 81 0.87 17.27 -5.61
CA ALA A 81 0.09 16.14 -6.12
C ALA A 81 0.28 14.88 -5.27
N GLY A 82 -0.54 13.87 -5.52
CA GLY A 82 -0.39 12.58 -4.86
C GLY A 82 -0.86 11.45 -5.74
N LEU A 83 -0.04 10.39 -5.84
CA LEU A 83 -0.31 9.19 -6.62
C LEU A 83 -0.17 7.93 -5.76
N THR A 84 -1.18 7.09 -5.80
CA THR A 84 -1.15 5.82 -5.08
C THR A 84 -0.92 4.65 -6.04
N PHE A 85 0.09 3.85 -5.74
CA PHE A 85 0.48 2.67 -6.50
C PHE A 85 -0.13 1.42 -5.88
N ASN A 86 -0.55 0.50 -6.73
CA ASN A 86 -0.91 -0.85 -6.31
C ASN A 86 -0.12 -1.89 -7.10
N ARG A 87 0.79 -2.54 -6.42
CA ARG A 87 1.51 -3.75 -6.84
C ARG A 87 1.53 -4.74 -5.68
N LEU A 88 0.39 -4.85 -4.98
CA LEU A 88 0.22 -5.66 -3.76
C LEU A 88 1.36 -5.38 -2.75
N CYS A 89 2.02 -6.42 -2.23
CA CYS A 89 3.10 -6.29 -1.24
C CYS A 89 4.29 -5.44 -1.70
N SER A 90 4.49 -5.25 -3.02
CA SER A 90 5.57 -4.43 -3.59
C SER A 90 5.16 -2.97 -3.84
N SER A 91 3.98 -2.55 -3.42
CA SER A 91 3.45 -1.21 -3.74
C SER A 91 4.35 -0.08 -3.23
N GLY A 92 4.85 -0.18 -2.00
CA GLY A 92 5.76 0.81 -1.44
C GLY A 92 7.10 0.90 -2.19
N LEU A 93 7.68 -0.23 -2.57
CA LEU A 93 8.89 -0.26 -3.40
C LEU A 93 8.61 0.30 -4.80
N ALA A 94 7.43 0.04 -5.38
CA ALA A 94 7.04 0.61 -6.67
C ALA A 94 6.96 2.14 -6.60
N ALA A 95 6.44 2.71 -5.51
CA ALA A 95 6.39 4.15 -5.27
C ALA A 95 7.81 4.76 -5.21
N ILE A 96 8.74 4.15 -4.46
CA ILE A 96 10.13 4.59 -4.37
C ILE A 96 10.81 4.56 -5.75
N ASN A 97 10.63 3.46 -6.49
CA ASN A 97 11.19 3.32 -7.84
C ASN A 97 10.61 4.34 -8.83
N ALA A 98 9.33 4.69 -8.69
CA ALA A 98 8.69 5.71 -9.52
C ALA A 98 9.28 7.09 -9.23
N ALA A 99 9.43 7.48 -7.97
CA ALA A 99 10.08 8.73 -7.58
C ALA A 99 11.52 8.83 -8.12
N ALA A 100 12.30 7.75 -7.99
CA ALA A 100 13.65 7.72 -8.52
C ALA A 100 13.71 7.86 -10.05
N ARG A 101 12.73 7.32 -10.77
CA ARG A 101 12.61 7.48 -12.23
C ARG A 101 12.19 8.89 -12.60
N ALA A 102 11.23 9.49 -11.91
CA ALA A 102 10.78 10.86 -12.13
C ALA A 102 11.97 11.84 -12.01
N ILE A 103 12.78 11.73 -10.97
CA ILE A 103 14.01 12.52 -10.80
C ILE A 103 14.96 12.30 -12.00
N LYS A 104 15.23 11.06 -12.37
CA LYS A 104 16.13 10.75 -13.49
C LYS A 104 15.63 11.24 -14.84
N CYS A 105 14.30 11.33 -15.01
CA CYS A 105 13.67 11.88 -16.21
C CYS A 105 13.56 13.40 -16.19
N GLY A 106 13.87 14.07 -15.08
CA GLY A 106 13.78 15.54 -14.92
C GLY A 106 12.34 16.02 -14.73
N GLU A 107 11.45 15.17 -14.19
CA GLU A 107 10.06 15.52 -13.90
C GLU A 107 9.90 16.32 -12.60
N GLY A 108 10.97 16.41 -11.80
CA GLY A 108 11.06 17.16 -10.56
C GLY A 108 12.28 16.77 -9.76
N ASP A 109 12.52 17.49 -8.66
CA ASP A 109 13.70 17.34 -7.82
C ASP A 109 13.44 16.70 -6.47
N VAL A 110 12.25 16.89 -5.90
CA VAL A 110 11.90 16.45 -4.54
C VAL A 110 10.59 15.67 -4.54
N PHE A 111 10.66 14.42 -4.11
CA PHE A 111 9.48 13.54 -3.97
C PHE A 111 9.45 12.92 -2.58
N VAL A 112 8.25 12.67 -2.08
CA VAL A 112 8.04 11.80 -0.92
C VAL A 112 7.50 10.47 -1.43
N ALA A 113 8.17 9.36 -1.08
CA ALA A 113 7.74 8.04 -1.51
C ALA A 113 7.70 7.05 -0.34
N GLY A 114 6.65 6.26 -0.26
CA GLY A 114 6.48 5.30 0.83
C GLY A 114 5.29 4.38 0.62
N GLY A 115 4.67 3.96 1.70
CA GLY A 115 3.46 3.14 1.66
C GLY A 115 2.77 3.05 3.01
N VAL A 116 1.52 2.68 2.98
CA VAL A 116 0.69 2.43 4.15
C VAL A 116 -0.29 1.29 3.86
N GLU A 117 -0.53 0.46 4.88
CA GLU A 117 -1.58 -0.57 4.81
C GLU A 117 -2.15 -0.78 6.20
N SER A 118 -3.47 -0.75 6.32
CA SER A 118 -4.15 -1.12 7.55
C SER A 118 -5.06 -2.32 7.32
N MET A 119 -4.56 -3.50 7.61
CA MET A 119 -5.34 -4.74 7.48
C MET A 119 -6.48 -4.82 8.48
N THR A 120 -6.33 -4.20 9.65
CA THR A 120 -7.36 -4.17 10.69
C THR A 120 -8.60 -3.36 10.27
N ARG A 121 -8.41 -2.31 9.48
CA ARG A 121 -9.47 -1.39 9.05
C ARG A 121 -9.92 -1.63 7.61
N ALA A 122 -9.48 -2.74 7.01
CA ALA A 122 -9.95 -3.15 5.70
C ALA A 122 -11.46 -3.40 5.71
N PRO A 123 -12.23 -2.86 4.75
CA PRO A 123 -13.68 -2.99 4.73
C PRO A 123 -14.12 -4.36 4.23
N TYR A 124 -15.36 -4.71 4.50
CA TYR A 124 -16.04 -5.75 3.75
C TYR A 124 -16.51 -5.22 2.41
N ALA A 125 -16.41 -6.04 1.38
CA ALA A 125 -16.95 -5.74 0.05
C ALA A 125 -18.13 -6.66 -0.27
N VAL A 126 -19.21 -6.07 -0.77
CA VAL A 126 -20.41 -6.77 -1.19
C VAL A 126 -20.63 -6.49 -2.67
N PRO A 127 -20.81 -7.51 -3.53
CA PRO A 127 -21.08 -7.28 -4.94
C PRO A 127 -22.45 -6.59 -5.10
N LYS A 128 -22.54 -5.70 -6.07
CA LYS A 128 -23.85 -5.22 -6.50
C LYS A 128 -24.62 -6.38 -7.14
N ASN A 129 -25.88 -6.51 -6.80
CA ASN A 129 -26.77 -7.46 -7.47
C ASN A 129 -27.25 -6.87 -8.81
N PRO A 130 -26.71 -7.30 -9.96
CA PRO A 130 -27.07 -6.74 -11.26
C PRO A 130 -28.51 -7.06 -11.66
N ASP A 131 -29.07 -8.16 -11.13
CA ASP A 131 -30.43 -8.60 -11.49
C ASP A 131 -31.52 -7.96 -10.62
N GLY A 132 -31.14 -7.17 -9.61
CA GLY A 132 -32.07 -6.53 -8.69
C GLY A 132 -32.91 -7.49 -7.85
N ARG A 133 -32.58 -8.78 -7.85
CA ARG A 133 -33.31 -9.81 -7.12
C ARG A 133 -33.01 -9.74 -5.63
N MET A 134 -34.01 -9.91 -4.82
CA MET A 134 -33.86 -10.14 -3.38
C MET A 134 -33.21 -11.51 -3.15
N GLY A 135 -32.23 -11.58 -2.25
CA GLY A 135 -31.55 -12.83 -1.94
C GLY A 135 -30.40 -12.64 -0.96
N HIS A 136 -29.71 -13.70 -0.66
CA HIS A 136 -28.54 -13.67 0.20
C HIS A 136 -27.37 -12.97 -0.52
N LEU A 137 -26.67 -12.11 0.22
CA LEU A 137 -25.44 -11.45 -0.24
C LEU A 137 -24.24 -12.07 0.46
N THR A 138 -23.18 -12.31 -0.30
CA THR A 138 -21.90 -12.71 0.25
C THR A 138 -21.05 -11.45 0.47
N ALA A 139 -20.65 -11.23 1.71
CA ALA A 139 -19.68 -10.20 2.04
C ALA A 139 -18.25 -10.81 2.01
N TRP A 140 -17.35 -10.14 1.32
CA TRP A 140 -15.95 -10.53 1.22
C TRP A 140 -15.13 -9.70 2.20
N ASP A 141 -14.42 -10.35 3.10
CA ASP A 141 -13.40 -9.68 3.90
C ASP A 141 -12.22 -9.31 3.00
N THR A 142 -11.89 -8.02 2.94
CA THR A 142 -10.82 -7.53 2.08
C THR A 142 -9.47 -7.43 2.79
N THR A 143 -9.38 -7.94 4.01
CA THR A 143 -8.14 -7.93 4.81
C THR A 143 -7.03 -8.73 4.16
N LEU A 144 -7.33 -9.95 3.73
CA LEU A 144 -6.40 -10.90 3.11
C LEU A 144 -7.11 -11.72 2.03
N GLY A 145 -6.30 -12.31 1.15
CA GLY A 145 -6.75 -13.27 0.18
C GLY A 145 -7.50 -12.67 -1.01
N TRP A 146 -8.07 -13.56 -1.77
CA TRP A 146 -8.82 -13.23 -2.96
C TRP A 146 -10.23 -12.75 -2.61
N ARG A 147 -10.66 -11.71 -3.31
CA ARG A 147 -12.06 -11.24 -3.31
C ARG A 147 -12.56 -11.19 -4.75
N PHE A 148 -13.78 -11.60 -4.96
CA PHE A 148 -14.37 -11.70 -6.31
C PHE A 148 -13.47 -12.45 -7.30
N PRO A 149 -12.97 -13.67 -6.96
CA PRO A 149 -12.03 -14.36 -7.82
C PRO A 149 -12.65 -14.62 -9.18
N ASN A 150 -11.91 -14.34 -10.24
CA ASN A 150 -12.33 -14.68 -11.59
C ASN A 150 -12.21 -16.20 -11.78
N PRO A 151 -13.30 -16.91 -12.15
CA PRO A 151 -13.26 -18.37 -12.30
C PRO A 151 -12.19 -18.86 -13.29
N LYS A 152 -11.93 -18.12 -14.36
CA LYS A 152 -10.89 -18.47 -15.33
C LYS A 152 -9.48 -18.38 -14.75
N ILE A 153 -9.23 -17.36 -13.94
CA ILE A 153 -7.94 -17.23 -13.24
C ILE A 153 -7.77 -18.36 -12.23
N GLN A 154 -8.84 -18.68 -11.50
CA GLN A 154 -8.83 -19.80 -10.55
C GLN A 154 -8.54 -21.15 -11.23
N GLU A 155 -9.14 -21.38 -12.41
CA GLU A 155 -8.89 -22.58 -13.21
C GLU A 155 -7.45 -22.66 -13.76
N MET A 156 -6.90 -21.52 -14.22
CA MET A 156 -5.57 -21.48 -14.86
C MET A 156 -4.42 -21.47 -13.85
N HIS A 157 -4.58 -20.82 -12.71
CA HIS A 157 -3.48 -20.52 -11.79
C HIS A 157 -3.78 -20.82 -10.33
N GLY A 158 -5.02 -21.21 -9.99
CA GLY A 158 -5.47 -21.31 -8.62
C GLY A 158 -5.66 -19.94 -7.96
N ASN A 159 -6.07 -19.95 -6.71
CA ASN A 159 -6.23 -18.76 -5.86
C ASN A 159 -5.70 -19.03 -4.44
N GLU A 160 -4.61 -19.75 -4.37
CA GLU A 160 -3.95 -20.12 -3.12
C GLU A 160 -3.54 -18.88 -2.30
N SER A 161 -3.51 -19.05 -1.00
CA SER A 161 -2.90 -18.06 -0.11
C SER A 161 -1.39 -18.05 -0.23
N MET A 162 -0.73 -16.96 0.17
CA MET A 162 0.75 -16.90 0.15
C MET A 162 1.40 -17.97 1.04
N GLY A 163 0.72 -18.39 2.12
CA GLY A 163 1.18 -19.49 2.96
C GLY A 163 1.15 -20.84 2.22
N GLU A 164 0.07 -21.11 1.49
CA GLU A 164 -0.04 -22.31 0.63
C GLU A 164 0.98 -22.29 -0.49
N THR A 165 1.19 -21.14 -1.14
CA THR A 165 2.24 -21.00 -2.16
C THR A 165 3.62 -21.30 -1.60
N ALA A 166 3.94 -20.82 -0.40
CA ALA A 166 5.22 -21.10 0.26
C ALA A 166 5.38 -22.60 0.58
N GLU A 167 4.30 -23.25 1.05
CA GLU A 167 4.31 -24.68 1.31
C GLU A 167 4.47 -25.50 0.03
N ASN A 168 3.82 -25.11 -1.05
CA ASN A 168 3.99 -25.75 -2.36
C ASN A 168 5.43 -25.63 -2.86
N LEU A 169 6.07 -24.48 -2.69
CA LEU A 169 7.50 -24.31 -3.02
C LEU A 169 8.38 -25.24 -2.18
N ARG A 170 8.07 -25.42 -0.89
CA ARG A 170 8.77 -26.36 -0.01
C ARG A 170 8.64 -27.82 -0.50
N MET A 171 7.52 -28.17 -1.11
CA MET A 171 7.30 -29.55 -1.64
C MET A 171 8.09 -29.84 -2.91
N ILE A 172 8.30 -28.86 -3.78
CA ILE A 172 8.96 -29.01 -5.08
C ILE A 172 10.43 -28.56 -5.07
N GLY A 173 10.82 -27.75 -4.09
CA GLY A 173 12.17 -27.19 -3.94
C GLY A 173 13.05 -27.98 -2.95
N PRO A 174 14.20 -27.42 -2.58
CA PRO A 174 15.03 -27.99 -1.53
C PRO A 174 14.25 -28.03 -0.22
N LYS A 175 14.36 -29.16 0.49
CA LYS A 175 13.76 -29.26 1.82
C LYS A 175 14.53 -28.37 2.78
N ILE A 176 13.93 -27.22 3.12
CA ILE A 176 14.46 -26.27 4.10
C ILE A 176 13.90 -26.66 5.46
N THR A 177 14.76 -26.97 6.40
CA THR A 177 14.37 -27.33 7.78
C THR A 177 13.92 -26.10 8.56
N ARG A 178 13.30 -26.32 9.72
CA ARG A 178 12.90 -25.23 10.60
C ARG A 178 14.09 -24.42 11.09
N GLU A 179 15.19 -25.08 11.41
CA GLU A 179 16.44 -24.47 11.87
C GLU A 179 17.10 -23.59 10.80
N GLU A 180 16.98 -23.99 9.53
CA GLU A 180 17.50 -23.19 8.40
C GLU A 180 16.62 -21.96 8.09
N GLN A 181 15.35 -21.93 8.54
CA GLN A 181 14.44 -20.81 8.36
C GLN A 181 14.60 -19.75 9.45
N ASP A 182 15.05 -20.13 10.65
CA ASP A 182 15.22 -19.27 11.83
C ASP A 182 16.61 -18.62 11.85
#